data_3fa5a40d2ec8c361d09035d287458625
#
_entry.id   3fa5a40d2ec8c361d09035d287458625
#
_cell.length_a   1.000
_cell.length_b   1.000
_cell.length_c   1.000
_cell.angle_alpha   90.00
_cell.angle_beta   90.00
_cell.angle_gamma   90.00
#
_symmetry.space_group_name_H-M   'P 1'
#
loop_
_entity.id
_entity.type
_entity.pdbx_description
1 polymer ?
#
loop_
_entity_poly.entity_id
_entity_poly.type
_entity_poly.pdbx_seq_one_letter_code
_entity_poly.pdbx_strand_id
1 'polypeptide(L)'
;MIAGSSVVRRLVSLVAAALLLTLSTAAYANPRASSKDIVDTAVDAGSFKTLVAALKAAGLVDTLKGKGPFTVFAPTDDAFAKLPAGTVDELLKPENKQKLIAILTYHVVAGKVTAAQAMKLSSAKTVNGESLNISTEGSTVKINDATVTKADIMCSNGVIHVIDTVLMPK
;
A
#
# COMPACT_ATOMS: atom_id res chain seq x y z
N MET A 1 -75.61 12.62 52.21
CA MET A 1 -76.04 13.31 51.00
C MET A 1 -74.85 13.29 50.05
N ILE A 2 -74.87 12.41 49.15
CA ILE A 2 -74.93 12.67 47.70
C ILE A 2 -73.60 13.27 47.23
N ALA A 3 -72.90 12.78 46.33
CA ALA A 3 -73.01 12.04 45.12
C ALA A 3 -71.59 12.00 44.61
N GLY A 4 -71.07 10.98 44.16
CA GLY A 4 -71.18 10.50 42.80
C GLY A 4 -70.32 11.29 41.87
N SER A 5 -69.13 10.90 41.71
CA SER A 5 -68.36 11.46 40.61
C SER A 5 -67.61 10.37 39.83
N SER A 6 -68.11 10.18 38.66
CA SER A 6 -67.63 9.25 37.64
C SER A 6 -66.20 9.44 37.37
N VAL A 7 -65.43 8.44 37.67
CA VAL A 7 -64.03 8.33 37.22
C VAL A 7 -64.07 7.95 35.76
N VAL A 8 -63.91 8.94 34.95
CA VAL A 8 -63.62 8.74 33.52
C VAL A 8 -62.22 8.17 33.38
N ARG A 9 -62.16 6.88 33.30
CA ARG A 9 -60.98 6.16 32.89
C ARG A 9 -60.71 6.46 31.43
N ARG A 10 -59.94 7.46 31.20
CA ARG A 10 -59.31 7.59 29.87
C ARG A 10 -58.08 6.69 29.81
N LEU A 11 -58.26 5.58 29.15
CA LEU A 11 -57.13 4.77 28.67
C LEU A 11 -56.31 5.62 27.71
N VAL A 12 -55.21 6.08 28.20
CA VAL A 12 -54.15 6.60 27.32
C VAL A 12 -53.39 5.38 26.80
N SER A 13 -53.74 4.95 25.60
CA SER A 13 -52.97 3.99 24.86
C SER A 13 -51.59 4.61 24.59
N LEU A 14 -50.62 4.17 25.36
CA LEU A 14 -49.19 4.37 25.04
C LEU A 14 -48.87 3.51 23.83
N VAL A 15 -48.96 4.11 22.65
CA VAL A 15 -48.35 3.57 21.47
C VAL A 15 -46.85 3.78 21.65
N ALA A 16 -46.19 2.77 22.18
CA ALA A 16 -44.76 2.66 22.14
C ALA A 16 -44.38 2.44 20.69
N ALA A 17 -44.14 3.52 19.96
CA ALA A 17 -43.41 3.46 18.70
C ALA A 17 -42.00 3.06 19.03
N ALA A 18 -41.75 1.76 18.97
CA ALA A 18 -40.41 1.23 18.92
C ALA A 18 -39.76 1.70 17.60
N LEU A 19 -39.08 2.84 17.67
CA LEU A 19 -38.21 3.31 16.63
C LEU A 19 -37.01 2.35 16.60
N LEU A 20 -37.15 1.29 15.81
CA LEU A 20 -36.04 0.44 15.42
C LEU A 20 -35.06 1.31 14.61
N LEU A 21 -34.12 1.89 15.33
CA LEU A 21 -32.93 2.49 14.73
C LEU A 21 -32.14 1.32 14.16
N THR A 22 -32.43 0.93 12.92
CA THR A 22 -31.56 0.11 12.15
C THR A 22 -30.31 0.95 11.92
N LEU A 23 -29.29 0.73 12.76
CA LEU A 23 -27.94 1.14 12.43
C LEU A 23 -27.56 0.38 11.15
N SER A 24 -27.87 0.97 10.01
CA SER A 24 -27.19 0.65 8.78
C SER A 24 -25.74 1.03 9.03
N THR A 25 -24.94 0.06 9.41
CA THR A 25 -23.50 0.14 9.24
C THR A 25 -23.28 0.16 7.73
N ALA A 26 -23.43 1.34 7.14
CA ALA A 26 -22.86 1.61 5.86
C ALA A 26 -21.37 1.33 6.06
N ALA A 27 -20.92 0.16 5.62
CA ALA A 27 -19.52 -0.10 5.42
C ALA A 27 -19.08 1.02 4.49
N TYR A 28 -18.40 1.99 5.04
CA TYR A 28 -17.68 2.98 4.25
C TYR A 28 -16.58 2.19 3.53
N ALA A 29 -16.96 1.60 2.40
CA ALA A 29 -16.03 1.08 1.43
C ALA A 29 -15.17 2.28 1.05
N ASN A 30 -13.95 2.27 1.54
CA ASN A 30 -12.99 3.31 1.24
C ASN A 30 -12.77 3.24 -0.28
N PRO A 31 -13.24 4.21 -1.08
CA PRO A 31 -13.28 4.08 -2.55
C PRO A 31 -11.89 4.09 -3.20
N ARG A 32 -10.85 4.05 -2.38
CA ARG A 32 -9.44 4.04 -2.79
C ARG A 32 -8.71 2.72 -2.51
N ALA A 33 -9.36 1.72 -1.93
CA ALA A 33 -8.76 0.41 -1.82
C ALA A 33 -8.90 -0.28 -3.18
N SER A 34 -7.82 -0.35 -3.94
CA SER A 34 -7.74 -1.21 -5.11
C SER A 34 -8.05 -2.64 -4.69
N SER A 35 -8.88 -3.32 -5.46
CA SER A 35 -9.12 -4.76 -5.28
C SER A 35 -7.92 -5.60 -5.74
N LYS A 36 -6.95 -4.97 -6.42
CA LYS A 36 -5.74 -5.57 -6.97
C LYS A 36 -4.60 -5.50 -5.98
N ASP A 37 -3.80 -6.55 -5.94
CA ASP A 37 -2.59 -6.57 -5.14
C ASP A 37 -1.47 -5.71 -5.76
N ILE A 38 -0.35 -5.64 -5.06
CA ILE A 38 0.82 -4.85 -5.50
C ILE A 38 1.30 -5.31 -6.88
N VAL A 39 1.36 -6.62 -7.11
CA VAL A 39 1.87 -7.18 -8.37
C VAL A 39 0.92 -6.91 -9.53
N ASP A 40 -0.37 -7.15 -9.32
CA ASP A 40 -1.38 -6.92 -10.35
C ASP A 40 -1.50 -5.42 -10.68
N THR A 41 -1.40 -4.55 -9.69
CA THR A 41 -1.38 -3.10 -9.89
C THR A 41 -0.15 -2.66 -10.69
N ALA A 42 1.02 -3.25 -10.41
CA ALA A 42 2.25 -2.95 -11.16
C ALA A 42 2.16 -3.43 -12.62
N VAL A 43 1.58 -4.62 -12.86
CA VAL A 43 1.35 -5.14 -14.21
C VAL A 43 0.43 -4.23 -15.01
N ASP A 44 -0.67 -3.81 -14.41
CA ASP A 44 -1.66 -2.94 -15.08
C ASP A 44 -1.13 -1.54 -15.40
N ALA A 45 -0.23 -1.03 -14.57
CA ALA A 45 0.39 0.27 -14.79
C ALA A 45 1.27 0.30 -16.07
N GLY A 46 1.71 -0.85 -16.56
CA GLY A 46 2.45 -1.00 -17.83
C GLY A 46 3.87 -0.43 -17.85
N SER A 47 4.26 0.30 -16.81
CA SER A 47 5.56 0.97 -16.69
C SER A 47 6.59 0.20 -15.87
N PHE A 48 6.26 -1.02 -15.45
CA PHE A 48 7.05 -1.85 -14.53
C PHE A 48 7.34 -3.24 -15.11
N LYS A 49 7.46 -3.35 -16.42
CA LYS A 49 7.69 -4.63 -17.11
C LYS A 49 8.96 -5.31 -16.61
N THR A 50 10.03 -4.55 -16.52
CA THR A 50 11.33 -5.02 -16.04
C THR A 50 11.24 -5.45 -14.56
N LEU A 51 10.59 -4.67 -13.72
CA LEU A 51 10.37 -5.01 -12.30
C LEU A 51 9.57 -6.32 -12.16
N VAL A 52 8.49 -6.47 -12.90
CA VAL A 52 7.65 -7.68 -12.87
C VAL A 52 8.42 -8.90 -13.36
N ALA A 53 9.23 -8.76 -14.41
CA ALA A 53 10.12 -9.81 -14.90
C ALA A 53 11.14 -10.20 -13.83
N ALA A 54 11.75 -9.23 -13.17
CA ALA A 54 12.68 -9.44 -12.07
C ALA A 54 12.04 -10.15 -10.87
N LEU A 55 10.82 -9.77 -10.49
CA LEU A 55 10.07 -10.43 -9.41
C LEU A 55 9.77 -11.90 -9.74
N LYS A 56 9.41 -12.18 -10.99
CA LYS A 56 9.18 -13.57 -11.47
C LYS A 56 10.48 -14.38 -11.45
N ALA A 57 11.58 -13.82 -11.95
CA ALA A 57 12.88 -14.48 -11.97
C ALA A 57 13.40 -14.76 -10.55
N ALA A 58 13.18 -13.83 -9.63
CA ALA A 58 13.54 -13.99 -8.22
C ALA A 58 12.62 -14.97 -7.46
N GLY A 59 11.40 -15.22 -7.95
CA GLY A 59 10.38 -16.03 -7.25
C GLY A 59 9.73 -15.27 -6.08
N LEU A 60 9.72 -13.95 -6.12
CA LEU A 60 9.15 -13.10 -5.06
C LEU A 60 7.70 -12.67 -5.31
N VAL A 61 7.10 -13.09 -6.43
CA VAL A 61 5.72 -12.74 -6.79
C VAL A 61 4.75 -13.21 -5.69
N ASP A 62 4.85 -14.45 -5.26
CA ASP A 62 3.97 -15.02 -4.22
C ASP A 62 4.18 -14.35 -2.87
N THR A 63 5.41 -13.96 -2.56
CA THR A 63 5.74 -13.21 -1.35
C THR A 63 5.05 -11.86 -1.34
N LEU A 64 5.07 -11.13 -2.46
CA LEU A 64 4.43 -9.83 -2.60
C LEU A 64 2.91 -9.90 -2.80
N LYS A 65 2.38 -11.06 -3.21
CA LYS A 65 0.93 -11.35 -3.21
C LYS A 65 0.42 -11.80 -1.85
N GLY A 66 1.31 -12.09 -0.92
CA GLY A 66 0.98 -12.52 0.43
C GLY A 66 0.23 -11.45 1.23
N LYS A 67 -0.20 -11.87 2.43
CA LYS A 67 -0.89 -10.99 3.38
C LYS A 67 0.11 -9.97 3.94
N GLY A 68 0.16 -8.76 3.29
CA GLY A 68 0.92 -7.63 3.79
C GLY A 68 0.28 -7.02 5.04
N PRO A 69 0.57 -5.80 5.42
CA PRO A 69 0.87 -4.71 4.49
C PRO A 69 2.33 -4.61 4.07
N PHE A 70 2.55 -4.29 2.80
CA PHE A 70 3.87 -3.99 2.25
C PHE A 70 3.90 -2.60 1.62
N THR A 71 5.07 -1.98 1.64
CA THR A 71 5.34 -0.78 0.86
C THR A 71 6.42 -1.11 -0.15
N VAL A 72 6.12 -0.93 -1.43
CA VAL A 72 7.04 -1.23 -2.52
C VAL A 72 7.46 0.06 -3.21
N PHE A 73 8.76 0.30 -3.24
CA PHE A 73 9.35 1.35 -4.05
C PHE A 73 9.61 0.78 -5.44
N ALA A 74 8.70 1.04 -6.38
CA ALA A 74 8.73 0.47 -7.72
C ALA A 74 9.49 1.39 -8.67
N PRO A 75 10.70 1.00 -9.12
CA PRO A 75 11.41 1.71 -10.17
C PRO A 75 10.70 1.48 -11.51
N THR A 76 10.59 2.52 -12.32
CA THR A 76 10.05 2.44 -13.68
C THR A 76 11.02 1.75 -14.62
N ASP A 77 10.55 1.35 -15.80
CA ASP A 77 11.44 0.83 -16.86
C ASP A 77 12.53 1.85 -17.24
N ASP A 78 12.20 3.16 -17.19
CA ASP A 78 13.18 4.24 -17.38
C ASP A 78 14.24 4.29 -16.26
N ALA A 79 13.86 3.94 -15.02
CA ALA A 79 14.81 3.84 -13.91
C ALA A 79 15.83 2.72 -14.14
N PHE A 80 15.39 1.60 -14.70
CA PHE A 80 16.28 0.51 -15.10
C PHE A 80 17.16 0.90 -16.28
N ALA A 81 16.66 1.72 -17.21
CA ALA A 81 17.45 2.21 -18.35
C ALA A 81 18.60 3.15 -17.92
N LYS A 82 18.53 3.74 -16.74
CA LYS A 82 19.63 4.54 -16.17
C LYS A 82 20.79 3.69 -15.65
N LEU A 83 20.56 2.38 -15.44
CA LEU A 83 21.63 1.47 -15.07
C LEU A 83 22.61 1.24 -16.24
N PRO A 84 23.88 0.90 -15.97
CA PRO A 84 24.82 0.54 -17.01
C PRO A 84 24.25 -0.56 -17.92
N ALA A 85 24.52 -0.46 -19.22
CA ALA A 85 24.07 -1.44 -20.20
C ALA A 85 24.48 -2.86 -19.79
N GLY A 86 23.54 -3.79 -19.83
CA GLY A 86 23.77 -5.18 -19.44
C GLY A 86 23.57 -5.50 -17.95
N THR A 87 23.51 -4.50 -17.06
CA THR A 87 23.31 -4.74 -15.62
C THR A 87 22.00 -5.45 -15.35
N VAL A 88 20.93 -5.06 -16.01
CA VAL A 88 19.61 -5.70 -15.86
C VAL A 88 19.65 -7.15 -16.33
N ASP A 89 20.25 -7.39 -17.50
CA ASP A 89 20.39 -8.74 -18.06
C ASP A 89 21.25 -9.64 -17.17
N GLU A 90 22.31 -9.07 -16.60
CA GLU A 90 23.14 -9.78 -15.63
C GLU A 90 22.38 -10.14 -14.35
N LEU A 91 21.58 -9.22 -13.82
CA LEU A 91 20.77 -9.46 -12.63
C LEU A 91 19.67 -10.50 -12.86
N LEU A 92 19.16 -10.61 -14.09
CA LEU A 92 18.15 -11.60 -14.46
C LEU A 92 18.72 -13.01 -14.67
N LYS A 93 20.05 -13.14 -14.73
CA LYS A 93 20.70 -14.45 -14.85
C LYS A 93 20.48 -15.30 -13.59
N PRO A 94 20.27 -16.62 -13.73
CA PRO A 94 20.11 -17.53 -12.58
C PRO A 94 21.26 -17.47 -11.59
N GLU A 95 22.48 -17.22 -12.08
CA GLU A 95 23.71 -17.09 -11.29
C GLU A 95 23.64 -15.90 -10.32
N ASN A 96 22.97 -14.82 -10.72
CA ASN A 96 22.83 -13.58 -9.95
C ASN A 96 21.51 -13.49 -9.19
N LYS A 97 20.75 -14.57 -9.13
CA LYS A 97 19.43 -14.61 -8.46
C LYS A 97 19.48 -14.08 -7.02
N GLN A 98 20.53 -14.40 -6.28
CA GLN A 98 20.70 -13.93 -4.90
C GLN A 98 20.85 -12.40 -4.83
N LYS A 99 21.62 -11.82 -5.76
CA LYS A 99 21.76 -10.36 -5.87
C LYS A 99 20.43 -9.71 -6.25
N LEU A 100 19.71 -10.32 -7.18
CA LEU A 100 18.40 -9.84 -7.60
C LEU A 100 17.40 -9.85 -6.43
N ILE A 101 17.35 -10.92 -5.65
CA ILE A 101 16.53 -11.02 -4.46
C ILE A 101 16.92 -9.93 -3.45
N ALA A 102 18.20 -9.71 -3.20
CA ALA A 102 18.67 -8.69 -2.29
C ALA A 102 18.21 -7.28 -2.72
N ILE A 103 18.35 -6.97 -4.01
CA ILE A 103 17.90 -5.69 -4.57
C ILE A 103 16.39 -5.56 -4.46
N LEU A 104 15.63 -6.58 -4.85
CA LEU A 104 14.16 -6.53 -4.82
C LEU A 104 13.62 -6.42 -3.39
N THR A 105 14.18 -7.16 -2.43
CA THR A 105 13.80 -7.07 -1.03
C THR A 105 14.24 -5.75 -0.38
N TYR A 106 15.28 -5.11 -0.92
CA TYR A 106 15.69 -3.76 -0.53
C TYR A 106 14.68 -2.69 -0.99
N HIS A 107 13.94 -2.93 -2.07
CA HIS A 107 12.85 -2.06 -2.53
C HIS A 107 11.54 -2.26 -1.76
N VAL A 108 11.46 -3.26 -0.88
CA VAL A 108 10.26 -3.59 -0.12
C VAL A 108 10.45 -3.26 1.34
N VAL A 109 9.55 -2.46 1.89
CA VAL A 109 9.48 -2.14 3.31
C VAL A 109 8.34 -2.91 3.94
N ALA A 110 8.60 -3.55 5.07
CA ALA A 110 7.57 -4.20 5.85
C ALA A 110 6.67 -3.14 6.51
N GLY A 111 5.38 -3.26 6.28
CA GLY A 111 4.39 -2.30 6.78
C GLY A 111 3.87 -1.36 5.68
N LYS A 112 2.79 -0.68 6.00
CA LYS A 112 2.16 0.31 5.11
C LYS A 112 2.71 1.69 5.45
N VAL A 113 3.57 2.22 4.60
CA VAL A 113 4.12 3.57 4.72
C VAL A 113 3.57 4.43 3.59
N THR A 114 2.68 5.35 3.91
CA THR A 114 2.17 6.35 2.95
C THR A 114 3.18 7.49 2.80
N ALA A 115 3.04 8.31 1.75
CA ALA A 115 3.89 9.47 1.54
C ALA A 115 3.87 10.42 2.76
N ALA A 116 2.69 10.63 3.35
CA ALA A 116 2.56 11.44 4.56
C ALA A 116 3.30 10.86 5.78
N GLN A 117 3.40 9.55 5.87
CA GLN A 117 4.21 8.88 6.91
C GLN A 117 5.69 8.93 6.55
N ALA A 118 6.03 8.67 5.29
CA ALA A 118 7.41 8.75 4.80
C ALA A 118 8.03 10.13 5.05
N MET A 119 7.29 11.21 4.85
CA MET A 119 7.73 12.58 5.14
C MET A 119 8.08 12.82 6.62
N LYS A 120 7.58 12.01 7.53
CA LYS A 120 7.86 12.09 8.97
C LYS A 120 8.97 11.15 9.42
N LEU A 121 9.39 10.25 8.55
CA LEU A 121 10.42 9.25 8.82
C LEU A 121 11.73 9.67 8.17
N SER A 122 12.84 9.51 8.89
CA SER A 122 14.18 9.71 8.34
C SER A 122 14.74 8.42 7.75
N SER A 123 14.15 7.27 8.09
CA SER A 123 14.56 5.97 7.58
C SER A 123 13.42 4.95 7.69
N ALA A 124 13.47 3.93 6.85
CA ALA A 124 12.58 2.78 6.91
C ALA A 124 13.37 1.49 6.75
N LYS A 125 13.00 0.48 7.54
CA LYS A 125 13.65 -0.84 7.47
C LYS A 125 13.04 -1.66 6.34
N THR A 126 13.90 -2.17 5.46
CA THR A 126 13.50 -3.01 4.34
C THR A 126 13.37 -4.48 4.74
N VAL A 127 12.72 -5.26 3.90
CA VAL A 127 12.64 -6.73 4.05
C VAL A 127 14.02 -7.38 3.94
N ASN A 128 14.95 -6.75 3.22
CA ASN A 128 16.35 -7.18 3.14
C ASN A 128 17.11 -7.05 4.48
N GLY A 129 16.56 -6.29 5.44
CA GLY A 129 17.18 -6.05 6.75
C GLY A 129 17.97 -4.75 6.85
N GLU A 130 18.29 -4.12 5.73
CA GLU A 130 18.93 -2.82 5.66
C GLU A 130 17.91 -1.69 5.81
N SER A 131 18.38 -0.48 6.07
CA SER A 131 17.52 0.70 6.19
C SER A 131 17.68 1.59 4.97
N LEU A 132 16.54 2.08 4.46
CA LEU A 132 16.48 3.15 3.48
C LEU A 132 16.50 4.50 4.19
N ASN A 133 17.26 5.44 3.68
CA ASN A 133 17.16 6.82 4.12
C ASN A 133 16.01 7.50 3.38
N ILE A 134 15.16 8.16 4.14
CA ILE A 134 14.04 8.94 3.63
C ILE A 134 14.35 10.40 3.89
N SER A 135 14.31 11.20 2.86
CA SER A 135 14.44 12.65 2.96
C SER A 135 13.32 13.34 2.21
N THR A 136 13.05 14.56 2.57
CA THR A 136 12.03 15.37 1.91
C THR A 136 12.64 16.66 1.42
N GLU A 137 12.39 16.98 0.16
CA GLU A 137 12.71 18.28 -0.42
C GLU A 137 11.40 18.96 -0.83
N GLY A 138 10.95 19.90 -0.01
CA GLY A 138 9.64 20.53 -0.18
C GLY A 138 8.50 19.51 -0.03
N SER A 139 7.77 19.25 -1.10
CA SER A 139 6.69 18.25 -1.17
C SER A 139 7.13 16.91 -1.78
N THR A 140 8.39 16.78 -2.16
CA THR A 140 8.92 15.59 -2.83
C THR A 140 9.62 14.69 -1.81
N VAL A 141 9.28 13.42 -1.84
CA VAL A 141 9.95 12.39 -1.03
C VAL A 141 11.10 11.80 -1.82
N LYS A 142 12.26 11.72 -1.21
CA LYS A 142 13.43 11.02 -1.75
C LYS A 142 13.75 9.81 -0.89
N ILE A 143 14.12 8.73 -1.54
CA ILE A 143 14.53 7.47 -0.91
C ILE A 143 15.98 7.20 -1.35
N ASN A 144 16.94 7.39 -0.46
CA ASN A 144 18.36 7.44 -0.81
C ASN A 144 18.60 8.48 -1.94
N ASP A 145 19.01 7.99 -3.11
CA ASP A 145 19.26 8.82 -4.30
C ASP A 145 18.08 8.85 -5.29
N ALA A 146 17.01 8.08 -5.01
CA ALA A 146 15.84 7.98 -5.86
C ALA A 146 14.77 9.00 -5.46
N THR A 147 14.12 9.59 -6.46
CA THR A 147 13.01 10.51 -6.27
C THR A 147 11.68 9.79 -6.45
N VAL A 148 10.76 9.98 -5.52
CA VAL A 148 9.39 9.47 -5.66
C VAL A 148 8.63 10.36 -6.63
N THR A 149 8.32 9.80 -7.80
CA THR A 149 7.59 10.52 -8.86
C THR A 149 6.08 10.41 -8.71
N LYS A 150 5.62 9.28 -8.17
CA LYS A 150 4.21 9.05 -7.86
C LYS A 150 4.10 8.27 -6.56
N ALA A 151 3.36 8.80 -5.63
CA ALA A 151 3.19 8.20 -4.31
C ALA A 151 1.76 7.67 -4.09
N ASP A 152 1.59 6.88 -3.03
CA ASP A 152 0.28 6.46 -2.53
C ASP A 152 -0.61 5.72 -3.54
N ILE A 153 -0.02 4.86 -4.37
CA ILE A 153 -0.80 3.91 -5.17
C ILE A 153 -1.26 2.80 -4.24
N MET A 154 -2.51 2.88 -3.80
CA MET A 154 -3.09 1.94 -2.86
C MET A 154 -3.40 0.62 -3.53
N CYS A 155 -2.96 -0.48 -2.91
CA CYS A 155 -3.23 -1.85 -3.29
C CYS A 155 -3.97 -2.57 -2.17
N SER A 156 -4.53 -3.74 -2.46
CA SER A 156 -5.26 -4.54 -1.46
C SER A 156 -4.37 -5.00 -0.31
N ASN A 157 -3.10 -5.26 -0.58
CA ASN A 157 -2.11 -5.76 0.38
C ASN A 157 -0.94 -4.79 0.65
N GLY A 158 -1.04 -3.53 0.22
CA GLY A 158 0.00 -2.53 0.50
C GLY A 158 -0.09 -1.26 -0.30
N VAL A 159 1.04 -0.60 -0.46
CA VAL A 159 1.19 0.67 -1.17
C VAL A 159 2.39 0.60 -2.10
N ILE A 160 2.25 1.18 -3.29
CA ILE A 160 3.37 1.36 -4.23
C ILE A 160 3.74 2.84 -4.29
N HIS A 161 5.02 3.12 -4.21
CA HIS A 161 5.62 4.41 -4.53
C HIS A 161 6.51 4.25 -5.75
N VAL A 162 6.24 5.02 -6.78
CA VAL A 162 7.02 5.00 -8.02
C VAL A 162 8.26 5.86 -7.86
N ILE A 163 9.40 5.28 -8.15
CA ILE A 163 10.71 5.95 -8.08
C ILE A 163 11.37 5.99 -9.45
N ASP A 164 12.20 7.00 -9.68
CA ASP A 164 12.88 7.26 -10.95
C ASP A 164 14.28 6.65 -11.03
N THR A 165 14.72 5.98 -9.97
CA THR A 165 16.05 5.37 -9.88
C THR A 165 15.97 4.05 -9.11
N VAL A 166 16.74 3.06 -9.53
CA VAL A 166 16.81 1.75 -8.86
C VAL A 166 17.68 1.89 -7.61
N LEU A 167 17.14 1.42 -6.47
CA LEU A 167 17.87 1.41 -5.20
C LEU A 167 18.84 0.22 -5.17
N MET A 168 20.09 0.48 -4.84
CA MET A 168 21.10 -0.54 -4.68
C MET A 168 21.46 -0.69 -3.20
N PRO A 169 21.41 -1.90 -2.64
CA PRO A 169 21.96 -2.17 -1.31
C PRO A 169 23.48 -1.94 -1.33
N LYS A 170 24.02 -1.53 -0.21
CA LYS A 170 25.48 -1.27 -0.07
C LYS A 170 26.26 -2.55 0.20
#